data_1bced54f9c6231f06e10ad60cc123e23
#
_entry.id   1bced54f9c6231f06e10ad60cc123e23
#
_cell.length_a   1.000
_cell.length_b   1.000
_cell.length_c   1.000
_cell.angle_alpha   90.00
_cell.angle_beta   90.00
_cell.angle_gamma   90.00
#
_symmetry.space_group_name_H-M   'P 1'
#
loop_
_entity.id
_entity.type
_entity.pdbx_description
1 polymer ?
#
loop_
_entity_poly.entity_id
_entity_poly.type
_entity_poly.pdbx_seq_one_letter_code
_entity_poly.pdbx_strand_id
1 'polypeptide(L)'
;MTGQRSENDLPVVLVLAAAENGVIGRGDALPWELPDDLQHFKRTTIGRPVIMGRKTFESVGFPLPGRRNIVITRDASWHHEGVLTCYTLEEAMERAFEQALIDGADAVMVVGGAEIYRLALPRADKVLLTRVLGQVAGDVVFDLDLLAGWQEI
;
A
#
# COMPACT_ATOMS: atom_id res chain seq x y z
N MET A 1 -1.06 -7.48 22.29
CA MET A 1 -0.63 -7.16 21.92
C MET A 1 -0.69 -7.25 21.03
N THR A 2 -1.11 -6.94 21.08
CA THR A 2 -1.21 -6.89 20.24
C THR A 2 -0.40 -6.68 19.37
N GLY A 3 -0.50 -6.84 18.44
CA GLY A 3 0.41 -6.58 17.43
C GLY A 3 1.74 -7.24 17.53
N GLN A 4 1.85 -8.17 18.42
CA GLN A 4 3.05 -8.98 18.42
C GLN A 4 3.02 -9.90 17.25
N ARG A 5 4.09 -9.88 16.47
CA ARG A 5 4.23 -10.75 15.34
C ARG A 5 5.20 -11.87 15.65
N SER A 6 5.04 -12.97 14.94
CA SER A 6 5.99 -14.05 14.96
C SER A 6 7.36 -13.55 14.51
N GLU A 7 8.44 -14.12 15.02
CA GLU A 7 9.78 -13.79 14.56
C GLU A 7 9.98 -14.05 13.08
N ASN A 8 9.13 -14.91 12.52
CA ASN A 8 9.22 -15.27 11.09
C ASN A 8 8.40 -14.33 10.19
N ASP A 9 7.64 -13.41 10.78
CA ASP A 9 6.88 -12.46 9.98
C ASP A 9 7.82 -11.43 9.37
N LEU A 10 7.59 -11.16 8.09
CA LEU A 10 8.37 -10.19 7.35
C LEU A 10 7.92 -8.77 7.67
N PRO A 11 8.78 -7.78 7.44
CA PRO A 11 8.37 -6.38 7.60
C PRO A 11 7.18 -6.02 6.74
N VAL A 12 6.28 -5.23 7.32
CA VAL A 12 5.16 -4.61 6.62
C VAL A 12 5.57 -3.17 6.30
N VAL A 13 5.60 -2.84 5.03
CA VAL A 13 6.08 -1.54 4.56
C VAL A 13 4.95 -0.81 3.85
N LEU A 14 4.62 0.39 4.34
CA LEU A 14 3.69 1.28 3.65
C LEU A 14 4.48 2.09 2.64
N VAL A 15 4.01 2.11 1.40
CA VAL A 15 4.60 2.93 0.34
C VAL A 15 3.62 4.05 0.04
N LEU A 16 3.98 5.26 0.38
CA LEU A 16 3.08 6.41 0.40
C LEU A 16 3.75 7.59 -0.26
N ALA A 17 3.06 8.27 -1.17
CA ALA A 17 3.48 9.56 -1.69
C ALA A 17 2.39 10.57 -1.35
N ALA A 18 2.78 11.72 -0.83
CA ALA A 18 1.85 12.75 -0.40
C ALA A 18 2.41 14.12 -0.65
N ALA A 19 1.54 15.06 -1.03
CA ALA A 19 1.89 16.47 -1.11
C ALA A 19 1.98 17.06 0.31
N GLU A 20 2.52 18.26 0.45
CA GLU A 20 2.67 18.91 1.75
C GLU A 20 1.34 19.08 2.48
N ASN A 21 0.23 19.23 1.75
CA ASN A 21 -1.10 19.33 2.33
C ASN A 21 -1.76 17.97 2.60
N GLY A 22 -1.02 16.88 2.49
CA GLY A 22 -1.52 15.54 2.78
C GLY A 22 -2.26 14.88 1.63
N VAL A 23 -2.39 15.52 0.48
CA VAL A 23 -3.11 14.97 -0.67
C VAL A 23 -2.34 13.76 -1.22
N ILE A 24 -3.03 12.62 -1.33
CA ILE A 24 -2.47 11.38 -1.88
C ILE A 24 -3.24 10.91 -3.12
N GLY A 25 -4.33 11.59 -3.47
CA GLY A 25 -5.09 11.23 -4.65
C GLY A 25 -6.05 12.32 -5.06
N ARG A 26 -6.56 12.22 -6.28
CA ARG A 26 -7.58 13.09 -6.82
C ARG A 26 -8.69 12.19 -7.36
N GLY A 27 -9.80 12.11 -6.63
CA GLY A 27 -10.80 11.08 -6.91
C GLY A 27 -10.17 9.71 -6.73
N ASP A 28 -10.20 8.89 -7.77
CA ASP A 28 -9.59 7.56 -7.77
C ASP A 28 -8.17 7.58 -8.35
N ALA A 29 -7.68 8.74 -8.79
CA ALA A 29 -6.37 8.86 -9.42
C ALA A 29 -5.35 9.48 -8.47
N LEU A 30 -4.08 9.11 -8.66
CA LEU A 30 -2.99 9.76 -7.93
C LEU A 30 -2.77 11.16 -8.49
N PRO A 31 -2.41 12.15 -7.65
CA PRO A 31 -2.23 13.53 -8.11
C PRO A 31 -0.92 13.76 -8.86
N TRP A 32 -0.04 12.79 -8.89
CA TRP A 32 1.26 12.88 -9.54
C TRP A 32 1.43 11.72 -10.52
N GLU A 33 1.99 12.00 -11.66
CA GLU A 33 2.28 11.00 -12.70
C GLU A 33 3.69 11.19 -13.24
N LEU A 34 4.62 11.51 -12.33
CA LEU A 34 6.00 11.71 -12.72
C LEU A 34 6.67 10.36 -12.98
N PRO A 35 7.37 10.20 -14.11
CA PRO A 35 8.02 8.93 -14.44
C PRO A 35 8.97 8.42 -13.35
N ASP A 36 9.69 9.33 -12.70
CA ASP A 36 10.64 8.95 -11.65
C ASP A 36 9.93 8.34 -10.45
N ASP A 37 8.75 8.87 -10.07
CA ASP A 37 7.97 8.35 -8.96
C ASP A 37 7.42 6.97 -9.29
N LEU A 38 6.96 6.76 -10.51
CA LEU A 38 6.47 5.46 -10.95
C LEU A 38 7.60 4.43 -10.98
N GLN A 39 8.79 4.82 -11.42
CA GLN A 39 9.94 3.91 -11.42
C GLN A 39 10.40 3.57 -10.03
N HIS A 40 10.40 4.55 -9.12
CA HIS A 40 10.74 4.31 -7.72
C HIS A 40 9.73 3.32 -7.09
N PHE A 41 8.45 3.54 -7.32
CA PHE A 41 7.39 2.64 -6.85
C PHE A 41 7.61 1.22 -7.39
N LYS A 42 7.88 1.10 -8.67
CA LYS A 42 8.13 -0.19 -9.29
C LYS A 42 9.32 -0.90 -8.65
N ARG A 43 10.45 -0.22 -8.51
CA ARG A 43 11.65 -0.80 -7.91
C ARG A 43 11.42 -1.22 -6.47
N THR A 44 10.65 -0.43 -5.73
CA THR A 44 10.37 -0.69 -4.33
C THR A 44 9.48 -1.91 -4.14
N THR A 45 8.54 -2.14 -5.06
CA THR A 45 7.52 -3.17 -4.88
C THR A 45 7.74 -4.43 -5.70
N ILE A 46 8.57 -4.39 -6.74
CA ILE A 46 8.76 -5.53 -7.63
C ILE A 46 9.24 -6.77 -6.85
N GLY A 47 8.64 -7.91 -7.16
CA GLY A 47 9.00 -9.18 -6.49
C GLY A 47 8.42 -9.34 -5.09
N ARG A 48 7.64 -8.37 -4.59
CA ARG A 48 7.04 -8.40 -3.27
C ARG A 48 5.52 -8.38 -3.39
N PRO A 49 4.78 -9.07 -2.49
CA PRO A 49 3.32 -8.95 -2.50
C PRO A 49 2.89 -7.52 -2.21
N VAL A 50 1.86 -7.05 -2.94
CA VAL A 50 1.31 -5.71 -2.74
C VAL A 50 -0.13 -5.82 -2.30
N ILE A 51 -0.49 -5.06 -1.26
CA ILE A 51 -1.85 -4.99 -0.72
C ILE A 51 -2.41 -3.61 -1.02
N MET A 52 -3.61 -3.55 -1.56
CA MET A 52 -4.26 -2.29 -1.90
C MET A 52 -5.77 -2.40 -1.75
N GLY A 53 -6.44 -1.26 -1.65
CA GLY A 53 -7.90 -1.22 -1.72
C GLY A 53 -8.38 -1.31 -3.15
N ARG A 54 -9.67 -1.66 -3.31
CA ARG A 54 -10.27 -1.83 -4.63
C ARG A 54 -10.17 -0.57 -5.49
N LYS A 55 -10.44 0.61 -4.92
CA LYS A 55 -10.41 1.86 -5.69
C LYS A 55 -9.00 2.15 -6.21
N THR A 56 -8.00 1.86 -5.43
CA THR A 56 -6.61 2.02 -5.85
C THR A 56 -6.31 1.09 -7.02
N PHE A 57 -6.76 -0.17 -6.93
CA PHE A 57 -6.58 -1.11 -8.03
C PHE A 57 -7.29 -0.64 -9.29
N GLU A 58 -8.52 -0.15 -9.16
CA GLU A 58 -9.29 0.33 -10.31
C GLU A 58 -8.65 1.55 -10.97
N SER A 59 -7.99 2.38 -10.17
CA SER A 59 -7.23 3.52 -10.68
C SER A 59 -6.03 3.07 -11.51
N VAL A 60 -5.33 2.03 -11.07
CA VAL A 60 -4.22 1.45 -11.83
C VAL A 60 -4.72 0.77 -13.10
N GLY A 61 -5.82 0.04 -13.00
CA GLY A 61 -6.53 -0.53 -14.15
C GLY A 61 -6.09 -1.94 -14.55
N PHE A 62 -5.01 -2.46 -13.97
CA PHE A 62 -4.51 -3.80 -14.29
C PHE A 62 -3.62 -4.30 -13.15
N PRO A 63 -3.45 -5.63 -13.02
CA PRO A 63 -2.54 -6.15 -11.99
C PRO A 63 -1.10 -5.71 -12.26
N LEU A 64 -0.41 -5.30 -11.20
CA LEU A 64 0.97 -4.85 -11.31
C LEU A 64 1.86 -6.06 -11.66
N PRO A 65 2.61 -6.02 -12.76
CA PRO A 65 3.42 -7.17 -13.18
C PRO A 65 4.54 -7.50 -12.19
N GLY A 66 4.85 -8.80 -12.10
CA GLY A 66 5.98 -9.25 -11.28
C GLY A 66 5.73 -9.21 -9.79
N ARG A 67 4.47 -9.05 -9.37
CA ARG A 67 4.08 -8.97 -7.96
C ARG A 67 2.76 -9.69 -7.77
N ARG A 68 2.55 -10.26 -6.57
CA ARG A 68 1.23 -10.76 -6.22
C ARG A 68 0.36 -9.58 -5.81
N ASN A 69 -0.72 -9.36 -6.52
CA ASN A 69 -1.65 -8.27 -6.24
C ASN A 69 -2.76 -8.77 -5.33
N ILE A 70 -2.89 -8.17 -4.16
CA ILE A 70 -3.92 -8.52 -3.17
C ILE A 70 -4.79 -7.28 -2.97
N VAL A 71 -6.09 -7.43 -3.23
CA VAL A 71 -7.04 -6.32 -3.17
C VAL A 71 -8.03 -6.57 -2.05
N ILE A 72 -8.20 -5.58 -1.18
CA ILE A 72 -9.18 -5.62 -0.09
C ILE A 72 -10.44 -4.90 -0.55
N THR A 73 -11.58 -5.58 -0.43
CA THR A 73 -12.88 -5.00 -0.75
C THR A 73 -13.95 -5.56 0.17
N ARG A 74 -15.00 -4.78 0.44
CA ARG A 74 -16.16 -5.26 1.18
C ARG A 74 -17.20 -5.92 0.27
N ASP A 75 -17.00 -5.83 -1.03
CA ASP A 75 -17.93 -6.39 -2.03
C ASP A 75 -17.57 -7.84 -2.32
N ALA A 76 -18.36 -8.77 -1.78
CA ALA A 76 -18.11 -10.20 -1.92
C ALA A 76 -18.23 -10.69 -3.37
N SER A 77 -18.86 -9.91 -4.24
CA SER A 77 -19.02 -10.28 -5.65
C SER A 77 -17.87 -9.75 -6.53
N TRP A 78 -17.03 -8.89 -5.99
CA TRP A 78 -15.95 -8.30 -6.76
C TRP A 78 -14.78 -9.28 -6.89
N HIS A 79 -14.28 -9.41 -8.10
CA HIS A 79 -13.05 -10.16 -8.36
C HIS A 79 -12.45 -9.67 -9.67
N HIS A 80 -11.19 -9.96 -9.87
CA HIS A 80 -10.48 -9.60 -11.08
C HIS A 80 -9.41 -10.66 -11.35
N GLU A 81 -9.26 -11.04 -12.62
CA GLU A 81 -8.25 -12.00 -13.01
C GLU A 81 -6.85 -11.49 -12.65
N GLY A 82 -6.02 -12.37 -12.11
CA GLY A 82 -4.66 -12.01 -11.72
C GLY A 82 -4.56 -11.35 -10.34
N VAL A 83 -5.67 -11.21 -9.62
CA VAL A 83 -5.74 -10.56 -8.32
C VAL A 83 -6.30 -11.54 -7.29
N LEU A 84 -5.70 -11.54 -6.11
CA LEU A 84 -6.26 -12.24 -4.96
C LEU A 84 -7.15 -11.26 -4.20
N THR A 85 -8.43 -11.59 -4.05
CA THR A 85 -9.39 -10.75 -3.35
C THR A 85 -9.49 -11.17 -1.90
N CYS A 86 -9.39 -10.20 -0.99
CA CYS A 86 -9.56 -10.39 0.43
C CYS A 86 -10.57 -9.40 0.97
N TYR A 87 -11.15 -9.68 2.14
CA TYR A 87 -12.22 -8.87 2.68
C TYR A 87 -11.83 -8.13 3.95
N THR A 88 -10.68 -8.47 4.52
CA THR A 88 -10.12 -7.79 5.69
C THR A 88 -8.63 -7.59 5.50
N LEU A 89 -8.06 -6.63 6.25
CA LEU A 89 -6.61 -6.42 6.25
C LEU A 89 -5.88 -7.64 6.81
N GLU A 90 -6.41 -8.25 7.85
CA GLU A 90 -5.80 -9.44 8.47
C GLU A 90 -5.69 -10.57 7.48
N GLU A 91 -6.74 -10.83 6.72
CA GLU A 91 -6.72 -11.85 5.68
C GLU A 91 -5.69 -11.51 4.60
N ALA A 92 -5.66 -10.26 4.17
CA ALA A 92 -4.72 -9.81 3.15
C ALA A 92 -3.28 -9.97 3.62
N MET A 93 -2.99 -9.61 4.87
CA MET A 93 -1.65 -9.76 5.42
C MET A 93 -1.23 -11.22 5.53
N GLU A 94 -2.13 -12.08 5.97
CA GLU A 94 -1.86 -13.50 6.06
C GLU A 94 -1.52 -14.08 4.70
N ARG A 95 -2.29 -13.74 3.68
CA ARG A 95 -2.03 -14.18 2.31
C ARG A 95 -0.72 -13.61 1.77
N ALA A 96 -0.43 -12.36 2.10
CA ALA A 96 0.81 -11.72 1.67
C ALA A 96 2.04 -12.37 2.29
N PHE A 97 2.00 -12.70 3.57
CA PHE A 97 3.12 -13.38 4.22
C PHE A 97 3.34 -14.76 3.61
N GLU A 98 2.28 -15.52 3.35
CA GLU A 98 2.39 -16.82 2.69
C GLU A 98 3.03 -16.67 1.30
N GLN A 99 2.58 -15.69 0.53
CA GLN A 99 3.10 -15.46 -0.81
C GLN A 99 4.56 -15.02 -0.77
N ALA A 100 4.92 -14.19 0.20
CA ALA A 100 6.30 -13.74 0.36
C ALA A 100 7.25 -14.91 0.63
N LEU A 101 6.82 -15.87 1.43
CA LEU A 101 7.62 -17.07 1.67
C LEU A 101 7.82 -17.88 0.38
N ILE A 102 6.78 -17.99 -0.44
CA ILE A 102 6.85 -18.71 -1.71
C ILE A 102 7.81 -18.01 -2.67
N ASP A 103 7.71 -16.67 -2.73
CA ASP A 103 8.47 -15.87 -3.69
C ASP A 103 9.88 -15.53 -3.22
N GLY A 104 10.21 -15.83 -1.96
CA GLY A 104 11.49 -15.42 -1.39
C GLY A 104 11.58 -13.91 -1.18
N ALA A 105 10.43 -13.24 -1.02
CA ALA A 105 10.40 -11.80 -0.81
C ALA A 105 10.81 -11.45 0.62
N ASP A 106 11.32 -10.23 0.80
CA ASP A 106 11.83 -9.77 2.09
C ASP A 106 10.88 -8.80 2.80
N ALA A 107 9.73 -8.50 2.21
CA ALA A 107 8.77 -7.57 2.79
C ALA A 107 7.40 -7.73 2.12
N VAL A 108 6.37 -7.23 2.80
CA VAL A 108 5.02 -7.10 2.30
C VAL A 108 4.73 -5.60 2.14
N MET A 109 4.21 -5.20 1.00
CA MET A 109 4.03 -3.79 0.65
C MET A 109 2.57 -3.40 0.69
N VAL A 110 2.24 -2.29 1.37
CA VAL A 110 0.89 -1.72 1.39
C VAL A 110 0.93 -0.43 0.59
N VAL A 111 0.14 -0.37 -0.47
CA VAL A 111 0.30 0.69 -1.47
C VAL A 111 -0.90 1.63 -1.62
N GLY A 112 -1.90 1.53 -0.75
CA GLY A 112 -2.98 2.52 -0.71
C GLY A 112 -4.35 1.90 -0.72
N GLY A 113 -5.40 2.68 -0.67
CA GLY A 113 -5.41 4.13 -0.42
C GLY A 113 -5.47 4.53 1.04
N ALA A 114 -6.02 5.71 1.28
CA ALA A 114 -6.00 6.32 2.61
C ALA A 114 -6.58 5.42 3.70
N GLU A 115 -7.71 4.79 3.45
CA GLU A 115 -8.33 3.89 4.42
C GLU A 115 -7.43 2.70 4.74
N ILE A 116 -6.82 2.11 3.72
CA ILE A 116 -5.95 0.96 3.90
C ILE A 116 -4.68 1.37 4.64
N TYR A 117 -4.12 2.54 4.35
CA TYR A 117 -2.98 3.06 5.10
C TYR A 117 -3.30 3.21 6.57
N ARG A 118 -4.48 3.79 6.90
CA ARG A 118 -4.88 3.97 8.30
C ARG A 118 -5.02 2.65 9.04
N LEU A 119 -5.62 1.66 8.38
CA LEU A 119 -5.79 0.33 8.97
C LEU A 119 -4.46 -0.39 9.16
N ALA A 120 -3.53 -0.21 8.23
CA ALA A 120 -2.25 -0.92 8.24
C ALA A 120 -1.19 -0.25 9.10
N LEU A 121 -1.30 1.05 9.34
CA LEU A 121 -0.27 1.81 10.05
C LEU A 121 0.12 1.23 11.41
N PRO A 122 -0.83 0.81 12.28
CA PRO A 122 -0.46 0.22 13.57
C PRO A 122 0.35 -1.06 13.44
N ARG A 123 0.31 -1.70 12.29
CA ARG A 123 1.01 -2.97 12.04
C ARG A 123 2.22 -2.79 11.16
N ALA A 124 2.52 -1.57 10.73
CA ALA A 124 3.62 -1.30 9.83
C ALA A 124 4.94 -1.20 10.58
N ASP A 125 5.98 -1.71 9.96
CA ASP A 125 7.35 -1.61 10.48
C ASP A 125 8.08 -0.43 9.87
N LYS A 126 7.66 -0.01 8.68
CA LYS A 126 8.34 1.03 7.94
C LYS A 126 7.35 1.78 7.06
N VAL A 127 7.53 3.05 6.92
CA VAL A 127 6.78 3.90 6.00
C VAL A 127 7.78 4.55 5.06
N LEU A 128 7.65 4.25 3.78
CA LEU A 128 8.44 4.91 2.74
C LEU A 128 7.60 6.06 2.21
N LEU A 129 7.87 7.24 2.70
CA LEU A 129 7.12 8.44 2.35
C LEU A 129 7.88 9.25 1.31
N THR A 130 7.28 9.41 0.13
CA THR A 130 7.76 10.34 -0.86
C THR A 130 6.96 11.63 -0.72
N ARG A 131 7.65 12.74 -0.46
CA ARG A 131 7.00 14.03 -0.32
C ARG A 131 7.02 14.73 -1.66
N VAL A 132 5.82 15.11 -2.12
CA VAL A 132 5.68 15.98 -3.29
C VAL A 132 5.68 17.40 -2.78
N LEU A 133 6.66 18.19 -3.21
CA LEU A 133 6.81 19.56 -2.72
C LEU A 133 5.62 20.43 -3.16
N GLY A 134 5.17 21.29 -2.26
CA GLY A 134 4.07 22.20 -2.50
C GLY A 134 2.71 21.56 -2.20
N GLN A 135 1.67 22.32 -2.45
CA GLN A 135 0.30 21.88 -2.28
C GLN A 135 -0.26 21.43 -3.61
N VAL A 136 -0.91 20.27 -3.62
CA VAL A 136 -1.48 19.68 -4.80
C VAL A 136 -3.00 19.66 -4.66
N ALA A 137 -3.72 20.04 -5.71
CA ALA A 137 -5.17 19.94 -5.72
C ALA A 137 -5.58 18.47 -5.78
N GLY A 138 -6.46 18.06 -4.87
CA GLY A 138 -6.95 16.69 -4.83
C GLY A 138 -7.90 16.51 -3.66
N ASP A 139 -8.67 15.43 -3.68
CA ASP A 139 -9.71 15.18 -2.69
C ASP A 139 -9.44 13.96 -1.80
N VAL A 140 -8.41 13.19 -2.10
CA VAL A 140 -8.02 12.08 -1.23
C VAL A 140 -6.85 12.53 -0.38
N VAL A 141 -7.07 12.61 0.94
CA VAL A 141 -6.11 13.17 1.88
C VAL A 141 -5.77 12.12 2.93
N PHE A 142 -4.47 11.97 3.20
CA PHE A 142 -3.98 11.19 4.31
C PHE A 142 -3.50 12.15 5.40
N ASP A 143 -3.91 11.90 6.64
CA ASP A 143 -3.49 12.72 7.76
C ASP A 143 -2.03 12.42 8.12
N LEU A 144 -1.12 13.29 7.71
CA LEU A 144 0.30 13.10 7.97
C LEU A 144 0.65 13.18 9.46
N ASP A 145 -0.24 13.73 10.28
CA ASP A 145 -0.04 13.73 11.73
C ASP A 145 -0.05 12.33 12.32
N LEU A 146 -0.63 11.36 11.61
CA LEU A 146 -0.58 9.96 12.03
C LEU A 146 0.86 9.42 12.05
N LEU A 147 1.79 10.08 11.36
CA LEU A 147 3.19 9.70 11.33
C LEU A 147 4.03 10.40 12.39
N ALA A 148 3.41 11.20 13.27
CA ALA A 148 4.14 12.04 14.21
C ALA A 148 5.05 11.26 15.17
N GLY A 149 4.71 10.01 15.49
CA GLY A 149 5.54 9.17 16.35
C GLY A 149 6.63 8.40 15.62
N TRP A 150 6.76 8.55 14.31
CA TRP A 150 7.70 7.79 13.51
C TRP A 150 9.02 8.52 13.38
N GLN A 151 10.10 7.75 13.45
CA GLN A 151 11.44 8.30 13.28
C GLN A 151 11.76 8.39 11.81
N GLU A 152 12.23 9.56 11.39
CA GLU A 152 12.68 9.78 10.03
C GLU A 152 14.13 9.31 9.89
N ILE A 153 14.41 8.62 8.82
CA ILE A 153 15.73 8.09 8.56
C ILE A 153 16.37 8.84 7.39
#